data_689b3029bd96a66eb32dc4bbb7dba19e
#
_entry.id   689b3029bd96a66eb32dc4bbb7dba19e
#
_cell.length_a   1.000
_cell.length_b   1.000
_cell.length_c   1.000
_cell.angle_alpha   90.00
_cell.angle_beta   90.00
_cell.angle_gamma   90.00
#
_symmetry.space_group_name_H-M   'P 1'
#
loop_
_entity.id
_entity.type
_entity.pdbx_description
1 polymer ?
#
loop_
_entity_poly.entity_id
_entity_poly.type
_entity_poly.pdbx_seq_one_letter_code
_entity_poly.pdbx_strand_id
1 'polypeptide(L)'
;TSSYQFALFGKEYEAYLPYAQENTALLIKVMPTLMFPRLSPEEKANRYKSQPLVPTECRIRIQGMTLLSNTKDEFIKGIAVLLPVEKITETFMTEFCKNLRKNKGKALLSLYIHDKKNDVTAEFFSRKQKVALNDELLTFLRSRGLQYNIFKDVKIN
;
A
#
# COMPACT_ATOMS: atom_id res chain seq x y z
N THR A 1 -21.20 -0.54 4.10
CA THR A 1 -20.44 0.73 4.10
C THR A 1 -20.60 1.40 5.44
N SER A 2 -19.48 1.74 6.09
CA SER A 2 -19.48 2.47 7.36
C SER A 2 -19.08 3.91 7.10
N SER A 3 -19.72 4.87 7.79
CA SER A 3 -19.33 6.28 7.75
C SER A 3 -18.62 6.64 9.06
N TYR A 4 -17.59 7.47 8.94
CA TYR A 4 -16.88 8.00 10.09
C TYR A 4 -16.70 9.51 9.93
N GLN A 5 -16.92 10.27 11.00
CA GLN A 5 -16.81 11.72 10.99
C GLN A 5 -15.61 12.16 11.80
N PHE A 6 -14.73 12.95 11.18
CA PHE A 6 -13.57 13.55 11.83
C PHE A 6 -13.80 15.06 11.98
N ALA A 7 -13.45 15.59 13.15
CA ALA A 7 -13.35 17.02 13.37
C ALA A 7 -11.87 17.44 13.35
N LEU A 8 -11.52 18.34 12.46
CA LEU A 8 -10.17 18.89 12.32
C LEU A 8 -10.12 20.31 12.89
N PHE A 9 -9.08 20.64 13.67
CA PHE A 9 -8.92 21.94 14.31
C PHE A 9 -7.49 22.47 14.15
N GLY A 10 -7.36 23.79 14.09
CA GLY A 10 -6.08 24.51 14.08
C GLY A 10 -5.15 24.02 12.97
N LYS A 11 -3.91 23.67 13.31
CA LYS A 11 -2.89 23.23 12.35
C LYS A 11 -3.26 21.97 11.57
N GLU A 12 -4.04 21.07 12.15
CA GLU A 12 -4.51 19.87 11.46
C GLU A 12 -5.52 20.25 10.36
N TYR A 13 -6.39 21.21 10.62
CA TYR A 13 -7.33 21.72 9.62
C TYR A 13 -6.58 22.36 8.45
N GLU A 14 -5.62 23.25 8.71
CA GLU A 14 -4.81 23.89 7.67
C GLU A 14 -4.05 22.88 6.81
N ALA A 15 -3.46 21.86 7.44
CA ALA A 15 -2.68 20.83 6.75
C ALA A 15 -3.53 19.91 5.87
N TYR A 16 -4.76 19.59 6.28
CA TYR A 16 -5.60 18.61 5.60
C TYR A 16 -6.73 19.18 4.77
N LEU A 17 -6.98 20.50 4.87
CA LEU A 17 -7.98 21.22 4.07
C LEU A 17 -7.88 20.95 2.55
N PRO A 18 -6.67 20.90 1.93
CA PRO A 18 -6.54 20.62 0.50
C PRO A 18 -7.06 19.21 0.09
N TYR A 19 -7.14 18.28 1.04
CA TYR A 19 -7.62 16.90 0.81
C TYR A 19 -9.12 16.75 1.10
N ALA A 20 -9.72 17.69 1.85
CA ALA A 20 -11.13 17.64 2.27
C ALA A 20 -12.06 18.09 1.14
N GLN A 21 -12.02 17.41 0.01
CA GLN A 21 -12.88 17.67 -1.14
C GLN A 21 -13.90 16.54 -1.29
N GLU A 22 -15.13 16.89 -1.69
CA GLU A 22 -16.17 15.91 -1.94
C GLU A 22 -15.77 14.91 -3.03
N ASN A 23 -16.19 13.67 -2.87
CA ASN A 23 -15.91 12.57 -3.81
C ASN A 23 -14.43 12.26 -4.04
N THR A 24 -13.55 12.67 -3.12
CA THR A 24 -12.12 12.40 -3.21
C THR A 24 -11.78 11.13 -2.41
N ALA A 25 -11.14 10.17 -3.08
CA ALA A 25 -10.66 8.97 -2.41
C ALA A 25 -9.33 9.25 -1.69
N LEU A 26 -9.34 9.07 -0.37
CA LEU A 26 -8.20 9.34 0.51
C LEU A 26 -7.73 8.08 1.21
N LEU A 27 -6.41 7.97 1.41
CA LEU A 27 -5.81 7.13 2.41
C LEU A 27 -5.58 7.97 3.67
N ILE A 28 -6.25 7.60 4.77
CA ILE A 28 -6.11 8.29 6.04
C ILE A 28 -5.38 7.37 7.01
N LYS A 29 -4.21 7.81 7.48
CA LYS A 29 -3.45 7.12 8.54
C LYS A 29 -3.94 7.64 9.88
N VAL A 30 -4.43 6.76 10.71
CA VAL A 30 -4.99 7.10 12.02
C VAL A 30 -4.25 6.36 13.13
N MET A 31 -4.23 6.96 14.32
CA MET A 31 -3.72 6.34 15.54
C MET A 31 -4.81 6.40 16.62
N PRO A 32 -5.23 5.26 17.16
CA PRO A 32 -6.12 5.26 18.32
C PRO A 32 -5.37 5.74 19.55
N THR A 33 -5.95 6.69 20.25
CA THR A 33 -5.41 7.23 21.52
C THR A 33 -6.40 6.98 22.62
N LEU A 34 -6.00 6.22 23.62
CA LEU A 34 -6.81 5.95 24.80
C LEU A 34 -6.81 7.19 25.71
N MET A 35 -7.99 7.67 26.01
CA MET A 35 -8.17 8.78 26.95
C MET A 35 -8.52 8.22 28.32
N PHE A 36 -7.79 8.65 29.32
CA PHE A 36 -8.02 8.28 30.71
C PHE A 36 -8.78 9.40 31.44
N PRO A 37 -9.61 9.05 32.41
CA PRO A 37 -10.35 10.06 33.17
C PRO A 37 -9.38 11.01 33.89
N ARG A 38 -9.71 12.30 33.86
CA ARG A 38 -8.99 13.30 34.66
C ARG A 38 -9.45 13.19 36.09
N LEU A 39 -8.63 12.60 36.95
CA LEU A 39 -8.90 12.49 38.37
C LEU A 39 -8.71 13.85 39.05
N SER A 40 -9.64 14.19 39.97
CA SER A 40 -9.49 15.31 40.90
C SER A 40 -8.29 15.10 41.85
N PRO A 41 -7.79 16.13 42.51
CA PRO A 41 -6.74 15.98 43.51
C PRO A 41 -7.12 14.99 44.66
N GLU A 42 -8.38 15.00 45.09
CA GLU A 42 -8.90 14.11 46.11
C GLU A 42 -8.95 12.65 45.64
N GLU A 43 -9.45 12.41 44.45
CA GLU A 43 -9.46 11.07 43.85
C GLU A 43 -8.06 10.51 43.64
N LYS A 44 -7.09 11.36 43.28
CA LYS A 44 -5.68 10.97 43.16
C LYS A 44 -5.08 10.58 44.51
N ALA A 45 -5.44 11.31 45.59
CA ALA A 45 -4.93 11.06 46.93
C ALA A 45 -5.49 9.75 47.50
N ASN A 46 -6.78 9.47 47.23
CA ASN A 46 -7.51 8.30 47.80
C ASN A 46 -7.34 7.02 46.94
N ARG A 47 -6.68 7.13 45.81
CA ARG A 47 -6.52 5.99 44.90
C ARG A 47 -5.37 5.09 45.35
N TYR A 48 -5.66 3.81 45.50
CA TYR A 48 -4.61 2.79 45.65
C TYR A 48 -3.80 2.69 44.39
N LYS A 49 -2.48 2.82 44.50
CA LYS A 49 -1.52 2.78 43.34
C LYS A 49 -1.60 1.49 42.51
N SER A 50 -2.24 0.45 43.07
CA SER A 50 -2.40 -0.86 42.41
C SER A 50 -3.61 -0.98 41.47
N GLN A 51 -4.53 -0.01 41.45
CA GLN A 51 -5.68 -0.07 40.56
C GLN A 51 -5.35 0.58 39.21
N PRO A 52 -5.33 -0.18 38.09
CA PRO A 52 -5.09 0.38 36.78
C PRO A 52 -6.22 1.36 36.40
N LEU A 53 -5.85 2.49 35.78
CA LEU A 53 -6.87 3.37 35.18
C LEU A 53 -7.46 2.68 33.95
N VAL A 54 -8.79 2.58 33.93
CA VAL A 54 -9.51 2.11 32.76
C VAL A 54 -9.73 3.30 31.82
N PRO A 55 -9.39 3.20 30.56
CA PRO A 55 -9.65 4.26 29.60
C PRO A 55 -11.17 4.46 29.46
N THR A 56 -11.61 5.70 29.46
CA THR A 56 -13.03 6.06 29.32
C THR A 56 -13.45 6.25 27.88
N GLU A 57 -12.52 6.58 27.01
CA GLU A 57 -12.79 6.90 25.61
C GLU A 57 -11.58 6.53 24.74
N CYS A 58 -11.85 6.10 23.52
CA CYS A 58 -10.84 5.94 22.50
C CYS A 58 -11.03 7.04 21.44
N ARG A 59 -10.07 7.94 21.32
CA ARG A 59 -10.06 8.97 20.28
C ARG A 59 -9.16 8.56 19.13
N ILE A 60 -9.64 8.79 17.94
CA ILE A 60 -8.85 8.56 16.73
C ILE A 60 -8.18 9.87 16.34
N ARG A 61 -6.85 9.84 16.27
CA ARG A 61 -6.05 10.96 15.80
C ARG A 61 -5.55 10.71 14.39
N ILE A 62 -5.72 11.69 13.50
CA ILE A 62 -5.20 11.61 12.14
C ILE A 62 -3.70 11.89 12.19
N GLN A 63 -2.90 10.97 11.65
CA GLN A 63 -1.45 11.12 11.47
C GLN A 63 -1.06 11.59 10.08
N GLY A 64 -1.91 11.32 9.08
CA GLY A 64 -1.66 11.73 7.72
C GLY A 64 -2.85 11.50 6.82
N MET A 65 -2.96 12.30 5.79
CA MET A 65 -3.89 12.15 4.68
C MET A 65 -3.13 12.24 3.36
N THR A 66 -3.47 11.37 2.42
CA THR A 66 -2.87 11.35 1.09
C THR A 66 -3.93 10.94 0.08
N LEU A 67 -3.87 11.50 -1.12
CA LEU A 67 -4.75 11.08 -2.21
C LEU A 67 -4.49 9.59 -2.52
N LEU A 68 -5.55 8.80 -2.61
CA LEU A 68 -5.42 7.37 -2.90
C LEU A 68 -4.70 7.11 -4.23
N SER A 69 -4.86 8.01 -5.20
CA SER A 69 -4.14 7.97 -6.48
C SER A 69 -2.63 8.05 -6.33
N ASN A 70 -2.14 8.81 -5.34
CA ASN A 70 -0.70 9.01 -5.10
C ASN A 70 -0.07 7.87 -4.28
N THR A 71 -0.89 7.05 -3.63
CA THR A 71 -0.41 5.99 -2.73
C THR A 71 0.02 4.72 -3.46
N LYS A 72 -0.39 4.54 -4.71
CA LYS A 72 0.00 3.36 -5.51
C LYS A 72 1.52 3.15 -5.51
N ASP A 73 2.29 4.24 -5.67
CA ASP A 73 3.74 4.18 -5.75
C ASP A 73 4.44 3.94 -4.40
N GLU A 74 3.78 4.24 -3.28
CA GLU A 74 4.35 4.05 -1.94
C GLU A 74 4.13 2.63 -1.40
N PHE A 75 2.99 2.03 -1.74
CA PHE A 75 2.62 0.71 -1.23
C PHE A 75 3.05 -0.44 -2.13
N ILE A 76 3.28 -0.19 -3.41
CA ILE A 76 3.69 -1.22 -4.35
C ILE A 76 5.20 -1.26 -4.43
N LYS A 77 5.80 -2.33 -3.90
CA LYS A 77 7.23 -2.57 -3.99
C LYS A 77 7.64 -3.12 -5.35
N GLY A 78 6.82 -3.99 -5.92
CA GLY A 78 7.12 -4.60 -7.20
C GLY A 78 6.04 -5.53 -7.72
N ILE A 79 6.34 -6.12 -8.87
CA ILE A 79 5.54 -7.12 -9.54
C ILE A 79 6.39 -8.34 -9.87
N ALA A 80 5.85 -9.51 -9.60
CA ALA A 80 6.37 -10.79 -10.01
C ALA A 80 5.53 -11.32 -11.16
N VAL A 81 6.15 -11.65 -12.28
CA VAL A 81 5.48 -12.16 -13.48
C VAL A 81 5.94 -13.60 -13.74
N LEU A 82 4.98 -14.52 -13.86
CA LEU A 82 5.23 -15.91 -14.22
C LEU A 82 5.25 -16.05 -15.75
N LEU A 83 6.39 -16.48 -16.28
CA LEU A 83 6.61 -16.71 -17.71
C LEU A 83 6.78 -18.22 -17.97
N PRO A 84 5.77 -18.89 -18.52
CA PRO A 84 5.94 -20.26 -19.00
C PRO A 84 6.98 -20.32 -20.14
N VAL A 85 7.90 -21.29 -20.08
CA VAL A 85 8.98 -21.43 -21.07
C VAL A 85 8.42 -21.52 -22.50
N GLU A 86 7.26 -22.16 -22.68
CA GLU A 86 6.61 -22.32 -23.98
C GLU A 86 6.18 -20.99 -24.62
N LYS A 87 5.99 -19.94 -23.81
CA LYS A 87 5.63 -18.60 -24.28
C LYS A 87 6.83 -17.74 -24.63
N ILE A 88 8.06 -18.17 -24.30
CA ILE A 88 9.30 -17.41 -24.53
C ILE A 88 9.73 -17.62 -25.98
N THR A 89 9.13 -16.82 -26.86
CA THR A 89 9.54 -16.70 -28.27
C THR A 89 10.24 -15.37 -28.51
N GLU A 90 11.01 -15.26 -29.56
CA GLU A 90 11.70 -14.02 -29.91
C GLU A 90 10.71 -12.85 -30.08
N THR A 91 9.62 -13.10 -30.78
CA THR A 91 8.55 -12.11 -30.99
C THR A 91 7.94 -11.65 -29.67
N PHE A 92 7.59 -12.62 -28.80
CA PHE A 92 7.02 -12.29 -27.49
C PHE A 92 8.02 -11.48 -26.64
N MET A 93 9.28 -11.88 -26.59
CA MET A 93 10.30 -11.19 -25.79
C MET A 93 10.55 -9.77 -26.30
N THR A 94 10.51 -9.56 -27.60
CA THR A 94 10.62 -8.22 -28.21
C THR A 94 9.47 -7.31 -27.77
N GLU A 95 8.23 -7.79 -27.85
CA GLU A 95 7.05 -7.05 -27.40
C GLU A 95 7.05 -6.81 -25.89
N PHE A 96 7.39 -7.83 -25.11
CA PHE A 96 7.48 -7.76 -23.67
C PHE A 96 8.49 -6.71 -23.22
N CYS A 97 9.71 -6.74 -23.77
CA CYS A 97 10.74 -5.75 -23.49
C CYS A 97 10.32 -4.34 -23.93
N LYS A 98 9.63 -4.20 -25.05
CA LYS A 98 9.11 -2.90 -25.54
C LYS A 98 8.08 -2.34 -24.53
N ASN A 99 7.14 -3.17 -24.05
CA ASN A 99 6.15 -2.76 -23.07
C ASN A 99 6.79 -2.37 -21.72
N LEU A 100 7.76 -3.15 -21.23
CA LEU A 100 8.49 -2.81 -20.01
C LEU A 100 9.24 -1.47 -20.13
N ARG A 101 9.87 -1.20 -21.28
CA ARG A 101 10.58 0.06 -21.54
C ARG A 101 9.64 1.25 -21.64
N LYS A 102 8.44 1.06 -22.21
CA LYS A 102 7.41 2.09 -22.30
C LYS A 102 6.84 2.44 -20.92
N ASN A 103 6.66 1.44 -20.07
CA ASN A 103 6.08 1.58 -18.74
C ASN A 103 7.16 1.64 -17.65
N LYS A 104 8.11 2.58 -17.78
CA LYS A 104 9.13 2.83 -16.74
C LYS A 104 8.51 3.41 -15.48
N GLY A 105 8.97 2.96 -14.30
CA GLY A 105 8.47 3.41 -13.02
C GLY A 105 9.40 3.10 -11.85
N LYS A 106 8.84 2.93 -10.67
CA LYS A 106 9.59 2.70 -9.43
C LYS A 106 9.48 1.27 -8.90
N ALA A 107 8.48 0.50 -9.36
CA ALA A 107 8.24 -0.86 -8.89
C ALA A 107 9.32 -1.83 -9.41
N LEU A 108 9.77 -2.71 -8.53
CA LEU A 108 10.71 -3.77 -8.86
C LEU A 108 10.04 -4.82 -9.77
N LEU A 109 10.82 -5.39 -10.68
CA LEU A 109 10.35 -6.44 -11.57
C LEU A 109 11.10 -7.74 -11.26
N SER A 110 10.33 -8.77 -10.89
CA SER A 110 10.80 -10.16 -10.79
C SER A 110 10.15 -11.00 -11.87
N LEU A 111 10.90 -11.88 -12.49
CA LEU A 111 10.43 -12.80 -13.50
C LEU A 111 10.65 -14.23 -13.00
N TYR A 112 9.60 -15.03 -12.99
CA TYR A 112 9.65 -16.45 -12.68
C TYR A 112 9.46 -17.22 -13.97
N ILE A 113 10.53 -17.82 -14.48
CA ILE A 113 10.46 -18.65 -15.69
C ILE A 113 10.20 -20.09 -15.24
N HIS A 114 9.04 -20.61 -15.66
CA HIS A 114 8.60 -21.95 -15.28
C HIS A 114 8.58 -22.89 -16.47
N ASP A 115 9.34 -23.97 -16.34
CA ASP A 115 9.29 -25.10 -17.28
C ASP A 115 8.37 -26.18 -16.69
N LYS A 116 7.17 -26.27 -17.26
CA LYS A 116 6.16 -27.23 -16.81
C LYS A 116 6.53 -28.69 -17.06
N LYS A 117 7.39 -28.97 -18.08
CA LYS A 117 7.78 -30.33 -18.43
C LYS A 117 8.75 -30.92 -17.41
N ASN A 118 9.68 -30.09 -16.94
CA ASN A 118 10.71 -30.52 -16.00
C ASN A 118 10.41 -30.08 -14.55
N ASP A 119 9.27 -29.40 -14.33
CA ASP A 119 8.87 -28.84 -13.02
C ASP A 119 9.94 -27.97 -12.37
N VAL A 120 10.60 -27.15 -13.19
CA VAL A 120 11.67 -26.25 -12.75
C VAL A 120 11.21 -24.82 -12.87
N THR A 121 11.47 -24.01 -11.81
CA THR A 121 11.21 -22.57 -11.83
C THR A 121 12.50 -21.83 -11.53
N ALA A 122 12.87 -20.90 -12.41
CA ALA A 122 14.00 -20.00 -12.22
C ALA A 122 13.50 -18.58 -11.94
N GLU A 123 14.08 -17.94 -10.91
CA GLU A 123 13.74 -16.56 -10.54
C GLU A 123 14.81 -15.60 -11.03
N PHE A 124 14.38 -14.52 -11.66
CA PHE A 124 15.23 -13.45 -12.19
C PHE A 124 14.78 -12.10 -11.65
N PHE A 125 15.71 -11.34 -11.12
CA PHE A 125 15.48 -9.97 -10.67
C PHE A 125 16.02 -8.98 -11.67
N SER A 126 15.18 -8.03 -12.08
CA SER A 126 15.64 -6.92 -12.90
C SER A 126 16.32 -5.86 -12.03
N ARG A 127 17.65 -5.77 -12.13
CA ARG A 127 18.44 -4.78 -11.37
C ARG A 127 18.31 -3.36 -11.92
N LYS A 128 18.19 -3.22 -13.24
CA LYS A 128 18.20 -1.91 -13.93
C LYS A 128 16.82 -1.43 -14.33
N GLN A 129 15.92 -2.35 -14.72
CA GLN A 129 14.60 -2.00 -15.22
C GLN A 129 13.59 -2.05 -14.06
N LYS A 130 13.02 -0.89 -13.74
CA LYS A 130 11.84 -0.75 -12.86
C LYS A 130 10.64 -0.40 -13.71
N VAL A 131 9.44 -0.77 -13.27
CA VAL A 131 8.20 -0.61 -14.03
C VAL A 131 7.16 0.23 -13.29
N ALA A 132 6.31 0.90 -14.06
CA ALA A 132 5.09 1.53 -13.55
C ALA A 132 3.94 0.52 -13.66
N LEU A 133 3.25 0.28 -12.54
CA LEU A 133 2.08 -0.61 -12.50
C LEU A 133 0.83 0.18 -12.89
N ASN A 134 0.75 0.48 -14.18
CA ASN A 134 -0.39 1.14 -14.79
C ASN A 134 -1.29 0.13 -15.51
N ASP A 135 -2.48 0.59 -15.91
CA ASP A 135 -3.46 -0.26 -16.57
C ASP A 135 -2.96 -0.80 -17.91
N GLU A 136 -2.07 -0.07 -18.61
CA GLU A 136 -1.50 -0.50 -19.88
C GLU A 136 -0.63 -1.76 -19.71
N LEU A 137 0.30 -1.74 -18.74
CA LEU A 137 1.15 -2.90 -18.44
C LEU A 137 0.31 -4.10 -17.97
N LEU A 138 -0.64 -3.86 -17.06
CA LEU A 138 -1.47 -4.93 -16.52
C LEU A 138 -2.39 -5.54 -17.60
N THR A 139 -2.94 -4.73 -18.49
CA THR A 139 -3.75 -5.18 -19.62
C THR A 139 -2.90 -5.99 -20.59
N PHE A 140 -1.68 -5.55 -20.88
CA PHE A 140 -0.74 -6.32 -21.70
C PHE A 140 -0.46 -7.69 -21.09
N LEU A 141 -0.13 -7.78 -19.80
CA LEU A 141 0.14 -9.06 -19.13
C LEU A 141 -1.08 -10.00 -19.20
N ARG A 142 -2.29 -9.45 -18.94
CA ARG A 142 -3.54 -10.20 -19.02
C ARG A 142 -3.85 -10.68 -20.44
N SER A 143 -3.68 -9.83 -21.46
CA SER A 143 -3.93 -10.19 -22.87
C SER A 143 -3.03 -11.31 -23.36
N ARG A 144 -1.82 -11.43 -22.79
CA ARG A 144 -0.89 -12.52 -23.06
C ARG A 144 -1.11 -13.75 -22.17
N GLY A 145 -2.11 -13.72 -21.29
CA GLY A 145 -2.43 -14.82 -20.37
C GLY A 145 -1.27 -15.11 -19.41
N LEU A 146 -0.59 -14.06 -18.96
CA LEU A 146 0.49 -14.17 -17.97
C LEU A 146 -0.08 -14.00 -16.57
N GLN A 147 0.33 -14.86 -15.66
CA GLN A 147 0.05 -14.70 -14.25
C GLN A 147 1.05 -13.73 -13.63
N TYR A 148 0.57 -12.87 -12.75
CA TYR A 148 1.41 -11.95 -12.02
C TYR A 148 0.91 -11.75 -10.59
N ASN A 149 1.83 -11.42 -9.70
CA ASN A 149 1.55 -11.06 -8.32
C ASN A 149 2.19 -9.70 -8.00
N ILE A 150 1.42 -8.83 -7.35
CA ILE A 150 1.89 -7.51 -6.92
C ILE A 150 2.26 -7.63 -5.45
N PHE A 151 3.53 -7.41 -5.12
CA PHE A 151 3.98 -7.42 -3.75
C PHE A 151 4.11 -6.01 -3.19
N LYS A 152 3.65 -5.87 -1.95
CA LYS A 152 3.57 -4.61 -1.21
C LYS A 152 4.60 -4.62 -0.10
N ASP A 153 5.14 -3.45 0.22
CA ASP A 153 5.92 -3.28 1.45
C ASP A 153 4.95 -2.99 2.60
N VAL A 154 4.42 -4.04 3.20
CA VAL A 154 3.63 -3.89 4.43
C VAL A 154 4.61 -3.85 5.59
N LYS A 155 5.23 -2.71 5.82
CA LYS A 155 5.78 -2.40 7.14
C LYS A 155 4.60 -2.02 8.03
N ILE A 156 4.00 -3.01 8.66
CA ILE A 156 3.16 -2.82 9.84
C ILE A 156 4.16 -2.58 10.98
N ASN A 157 4.40 -1.31 11.29
CA ASN A 157 5.01 -0.91 12.57
C ASN A 157 3.92 -0.73 13.59
#